data_234909237235010336db1d500b4d8be4
#
_entry.id   234909237235010336db1d500b4d8be4
#
_cell.length_a   1.000
_cell.length_b   1.000
_cell.length_c   1.000
_cell.angle_alpha   90.00
_cell.angle_beta   90.00
_cell.angle_gamma   90.00
#
_symmetry.space_group_name_H-M   'P 1'
#
loop_
_entity.id
_entity.type
_entity.pdbx_description
1 polymer ?
#
loop_
_entity_poly.entity_id
_entity_poly.type
_entity_poly.pdbx_seq_one_letter_code
_entity_poly.pdbx_strand_id
1 'polypeptide(L)'
;MARISAQQVIDTVLDHGSFTSWDGAPEHGNIDEAYRGTLSRAAEKTGLDEAVITGEGTVGGKRVAVICSEFGFLGGSIGAATARRIIRSIERATAEQLPLLLSPTSGGTRMQEGTAAFALMISITTAVARHKDSHLPFLVYLRNPTTGGVMASWGSAGHFTFAEPGALLGFLGPRVVELATGEPMPEGIQTSENLFKQGIIDGIIPLEGLRGAVRRTIDVLADGDPSEPTPPPVAAIDGRDTWEAILRTRDTSRPGGGDIIDALVDCSVPISGTGDGHKSLSVRARLARIGERPVILVAQDRHNQPPLGTHPMGPGSLRFARRAMRIAESLNIPLVTVIDTPGAELTKDAEENAMAGEIARTLTTLVNLKVPTVSLILGQGCGGGALAMLPSDRVLAMHDAWMSPLPPEGASAIIYRDTEHAPEMMEEQGVGAEAMLKTGVIDEIVAEPEDSSELPRRALSAIEHALWELEKNPARVGREQRFDHYRRFALSE
;
A
#
# COMPACT_ATOMS: atom_id res chain seq x y z
N MET A 1 -24.39 -17.24 -7.35
CA MET A 1 -23.75 -16.86 -8.63
C MET A 1 -22.97 -18.05 -9.18
N ALA A 2 -22.86 -18.21 -10.52
CA ALA A 2 -21.95 -19.19 -11.11
C ALA A 2 -20.50 -18.80 -10.74
N ARG A 3 -19.64 -19.81 -10.48
CA ARG A 3 -18.23 -19.55 -10.17
C ARG A 3 -17.48 -19.12 -11.42
N ILE A 4 -16.61 -18.14 -11.27
CA ILE A 4 -15.71 -17.68 -12.34
C ILE A 4 -14.63 -18.77 -12.56
N SER A 5 -14.50 -19.26 -13.81
CA SER A 5 -13.47 -20.23 -14.17
C SER A 5 -12.10 -19.57 -14.37
N ALA A 6 -11.04 -20.39 -14.38
CA ALA A 6 -9.69 -19.92 -14.71
C ALA A 6 -9.63 -19.30 -16.11
N GLN A 7 -10.26 -19.96 -17.10
CA GLN A 7 -10.31 -19.49 -18.48
C GLN A 7 -11.03 -18.15 -18.61
N GLN A 8 -12.15 -17.96 -17.90
CA GLN A 8 -12.85 -16.66 -17.89
C GLN A 8 -11.99 -15.52 -17.39
N VAL A 9 -11.15 -15.74 -16.35
CA VAL A 9 -10.20 -14.73 -15.90
C VAL A 9 -9.19 -14.39 -16.99
N ILE A 10 -8.59 -15.40 -17.61
CA ILE A 10 -7.60 -15.25 -18.67
C ILE A 10 -8.19 -14.46 -19.86
N ASP A 11 -9.36 -14.89 -20.35
CA ASP A 11 -10.02 -14.26 -21.50
C ASP A 11 -10.49 -12.82 -21.24
N THR A 12 -10.85 -12.51 -19.98
CA THR A 12 -11.30 -11.16 -19.60
C THR A 12 -10.14 -10.21 -19.38
N VAL A 13 -9.06 -10.69 -18.77
CA VAL A 13 -7.93 -9.83 -18.36
C VAL A 13 -6.96 -9.60 -19.50
N LEU A 14 -6.59 -10.64 -20.24
CA LEU A 14 -5.58 -10.55 -21.29
C LEU A 14 -6.13 -10.00 -22.61
N ASP A 15 -5.24 -9.47 -23.43
CA ASP A 15 -5.56 -9.09 -24.79
C ASP A 15 -5.98 -10.34 -25.60
N HIS A 16 -6.99 -10.18 -26.43
CA HIS A 16 -7.54 -11.31 -27.21
C HIS A 16 -6.46 -12.03 -28.01
N GLY A 17 -6.36 -13.35 -27.81
CA GLY A 17 -5.41 -14.23 -28.52
C GLY A 17 -3.95 -14.08 -28.05
N SER A 18 -3.65 -13.31 -27.01
CA SER A 18 -2.28 -13.12 -26.50
C SER A 18 -1.82 -14.21 -25.53
N PHE A 19 -2.73 -15.02 -25.00
CA PHE A 19 -2.38 -16.02 -23.99
C PHE A 19 -1.50 -17.14 -24.58
N THR A 20 -0.38 -17.41 -23.89
CA THR A 20 0.51 -18.53 -24.16
C THR A 20 0.67 -19.34 -22.87
N SER A 21 0.22 -20.60 -22.91
CA SER A 21 0.35 -21.49 -21.74
C SER A 21 1.80 -21.87 -21.47
N TRP A 22 2.13 -21.97 -20.19
CA TRP A 22 3.40 -22.50 -19.67
C TRP A 22 3.24 -23.91 -19.09
N ASP A 23 2.03 -24.47 -19.14
CA ASP A 23 1.70 -25.74 -18.53
C ASP A 23 2.35 -26.90 -19.26
N GLY A 24 3.11 -27.69 -18.51
CA GLY A 24 3.59 -28.99 -18.95
C GLY A 24 2.76 -30.11 -18.32
N ALA A 25 3.00 -31.35 -18.73
CA ALA A 25 2.32 -32.52 -18.15
C ALA A 25 2.50 -32.56 -16.61
N PRO A 26 1.43 -32.81 -15.84
CA PRO A 26 1.50 -32.81 -14.39
C PRO A 26 2.29 -34.01 -13.86
N GLU A 27 3.19 -33.73 -12.92
CA GLU A 27 4.04 -34.75 -12.29
C GLU A 27 3.45 -35.14 -10.92
N HIS A 28 2.55 -36.12 -10.87
CA HIS A 28 1.90 -36.54 -9.62
C HIS A 28 2.77 -37.44 -8.74
N GLY A 29 3.89 -37.97 -9.26
CA GLY A 29 4.73 -38.92 -8.53
C GLY A 29 4.07 -40.28 -8.33
N ASN A 30 4.41 -40.98 -7.25
CA ASN A 30 3.82 -42.27 -6.94
C ASN A 30 2.52 -42.08 -6.13
N ILE A 31 1.37 -42.21 -6.81
CA ILE A 31 0.02 -42.08 -6.26
C ILE A 31 -0.74 -43.41 -6.40
N ASP A 32 -1.65 -43.68 -5.49
CA ASP A 32 -2.48 -44.86 -5.54
C ASP A 32 -3.51 -44.80 -6.69
N GLU A 33 -4.11 -45.94 -7.02
CA GLU A 33 -5.06 -46.07 -8.12
C GLU A 33 -6.35 -45.28 -7.85
N ALA A 34 -6.83 -45.24 -6.61
CA ALA A 34 -8.04 -44.55 -6.21
C ALA A 34 -7.89 -43.03 -6.41
N TYR A 35 -6.75 -42.48 -6.00
CA TYR A 35 -6.45 -41.08 -6.21
C TYR A 35 -6.21 -40.74 -7.69
N ARG A 36 -5.53 -41.62 -8.43
CA ARG A 36 -5.39 -41.47 -9.89
C ARG A 36 -6.74 -41.43 -10.59
N GLY A 37 -7.67 -42.32 -10.24
CA GLY A 37 -9.03 -42.30 -10.74
C GLY A 37 -9.81 -41.04 -10.38
N THR A 38 -9.51 -40.43 -9.23
CA THR A 38 -10.11 -39.16 -8.82
C THR A 38 -9.58 -37.97 -9.65
N LEU A 39 -8.28 -37.93 -9.95
CA LEU A 39 -7.67 -36.95 -10.86
C LEU A 39 -8.24 -37.08 -12.27
N SER A 40 -8.37 -38.31 -12.81
CA SER A 40 -8.95 -38.53 -14.14
C SER A 40 -10.38 -38.02 -14.26
N ARG A 41 -11.23 -38.31 -13.26
CA ARG A 41 -12.60 -37.78 -13.24
C ARG A 41 -12.65 -36.24 -13.17
N ALA A 42 -11.71 -35.64 -12.44
CA ALA A 42 -11.61 -34.17 -12.37
C ALA A 42 -11.19 -33.59 -13.73
N ALA A 43 -10.25 -34.25 -14.42
CA ALA A 43 -9.79 -33.84 -15.74
C ALA A 43 -10.91 -33.96 -16.78
N GLU A 44 -11.66 -35.09 -16.82
CA GLU A 44 -12.81 -35.25 -17.68
C GLU A 44 -13.88 -34.19 -17.45
N LYS A 45 -14.14 -33.83 -16.22
CA LYS A 45 -15.15 -32.84 -15.85
C LYS A 45 -14.76 -31.40 -16.24
N THR A 46 -13.48 -31.03 -16.12
CA THR A 46 -13.03 -29.67 -16.32
C THR A 46 -12.36 -29.40 -17.66
N GLY A 47 -11.92 -30.46 -18.34
CA GLY A 47 -11.07 -30.37 -19.53
C GLY A 47 -9.62 -29.94 -19.19
N LEU A 48 -9.25 -29.91 -17.91
CA LEU A 48 -7.92 -29.51 -17.42
C LEU A 48 -7.18 -30.72 -16.86
N ASP A 49 -5.88 -30.70 -16.94
CA ASP A 49 -5.00 -31.75 -16.40
C ASP A 49 -4.59 -31.52 -14.95
N GLU A 50 -4.76 -30.31 -14.41
CA GLU A 50 -4.47 -29.93 -13.02
C GLU A 50 -5.32 -28.71 -12.57
N ALA A 51 -5.32 -28.42 -11.27
CA ALA A 51 -6.12 -27.38 -10.63
C ALA A 51 -5.66 -25.93 -10.90
N VAL A 52 -4.70 -25.73 -11.79
CA VAL A 52 -4.17 -24.40 -12.11
C VAL A 52 -3.78 -24.32 -13.59
N ILE A 53 -4.09 -23.17 -14.21
CA ILE A 53 -3.60 -22.76 -15.53
C ILE A 53 -2.54 -21.68 -15.31
N THR A 54 -1.40 -21.83 -15.98
CA THR A 54 -0.30 -20.86 -15.90
C THR A 54 0.16 -20.45 -17.28
N GLY A 55 0.63 -19.23 -17.42
CA GLY A 55 1.10 -18.72 -18.70
C GLY A 55 1.38 -17.24 -18.66
N GLU A 56 1.51 -16.67 -19.83
CA GLU A 56 1.65 -15.25 -20.04
C GLU A 56 0.69 -14.74 -21.12
N GLY A 57 0.50 -13.44 -21.13
CA GLY A 57 -0.19 -12.74 -22.21
C GLY A 57 0.11 -11.26 -22.14
N THR A 58 -0.68 -10.46 -22.82
CA THR A 58 -0.54 -9.00 -22.73
C THR A 58 -1.78 -8.33 -22.16
N VAL A 59 -1.59 -7.18 -21.51
CA VAL A 59 -2.66 -6.27 -21.08
C VAL A 59 -2.32 -4.88 -21.63
N GLY A 60 -3.08 -4.46 -22.64
CA GLY A 60 -2.75 -3.22 -23.36
C GLY A 60 -1.38 -3.28 -24.05
N GLY A 61 -1.00 -4.44 -24.59
CA GLY A 61 0.28 -4.68 -25.25
C GLY A 61 1.47 -4.94 -24.33
N LYS A 62 1.33 -4.81 -23.01
CA LYS A 62 2.41 -5.07 -22.03
C LYS A 62 2.31 -6.49 -21.49
N ARG A 63 3.43 -7.22 -21.46
CA ARG A 63 3.47 -8.61 -20.97
C ARG A 63 3.14 -8.72 -19.50
N VAL A 64 2.39 -9.76 -19.14
CA VAL A 64 2.05 -10.13 -17.76
C VAL A 64 1.99 -11.65 -17.63
N ALA A 65 2.56 -12.19 -16.56
CA ALA A 65 2.40 -13.58 -16.20
C ALA A 65 1.10 -13.78 -15.42
N VAL A 66 0.40 -14.90 -15.66
CA VAL A 66 -0.86 -15.20 -14.98
C VAL A 66 -0.83 -16.62 -14.41
N ILE A 67 -1.38 -16.76 -13.20
CA ILE A 67 -1.57 -18.04 -12.49
C ILE A 67 -3.01 -18.08 -12.00
N CYS A 68 -3.86 -18.90 -12.62
CA CYS A 68 -5.29 -18.94 -12.35
C CYS A 68 -5.70 -20.34 -11.88
N SER A 69 -6.20 -20.46 -10.64
CA SER A 69 -6.72 -21.73 -10.13
C SER A 69 -8.08 -22.08 -10.74
N GLU A 70 -8.40 -23.37 -10.85
CA GLU A 70 -9.70 -23.86 -11.27
C GLU A 70 -10.38 -24.65 -10.16
N PHE A 71 -11.45 -24.08 -9.61
CA PHE A 71 -12.17 -24.72 -8.50
C PHE A 71 -12.87 -26.02 -8.92
N GLY A 72 -13.26 -26.14 -10.19
CA GLY A 72 -13.86 -27.35 -10.72
C GLY A 72 -12.97 -28.58 -10.59
N PHE A 73 -11.65 -28.36 -10.63
CA PHE A 73 -10.65 -29.44 -10.44
C PHE A 73 -10.34 -29.63 -8.95
N LEU A 74 -10.96 -30.63 -8.33
CA LEU A 74 -10.79 -31.01 -6.92
C LEU A 74 -10.87 -29.84 -5.92
N GLY A 75 -11.80 -28.89 -6.15
CA GLY A 75 -11.97 -27.72 -5.29
C GLY A 75 -10.82 -26.71 -5.36
N GLY A 76 -10.06 -26.70 -6.47
CA GLY A 76 -8.89 -25.83 -6.62
C GLY A 76 -7.79 -26.16 -5.61
N SER A 77 -7.78 -27.38 -5.07
CA SER A 77 -6.84 -27.76 -4.00
C SER A 77 -5.42 -27.94 -4.54
N ILE A 78 -4.45 -27.54 -3.73
CA ILE A 78 -3.04 -27.55 -4.09
C ILE A 78 -2.42 -28.90 -3.71
N GLY A 79 -2.08 -29.70 -4.73
CA GLY A 79 -1.26 -30.90 -4.61
C GLY A 79 0.17 -30.64 -5.08
N ALA A 80 1.00 -31.67 -5.08
CA ALA A 80 2.41 -31.56 -5.47
C ALA A 80 2.59 -31.14 -6.93
N ALA A 81 1.80 -31.66 -7.85
CA ALA A 81 1.84 -31.28 -9.26
C ALA A 81 1.41 -29.80 -9.45
N THR A 82 0.31 -29.39 -8.79
CA THR A 82 -0.18 -28.02 -8.79
C THR A 82 0.90 -27.05 -8.24
N ALA A 83 1.50 -27.38 -7.09
CA ALA A 83 2.50 -26.54 -6.46
C ALA A 83 3.76 -26.36 -7.33
N ARG A 84 4.25 -27.47 -7.96
CA ARG A 84 5.39 -27.40 -8.87
C ARG A 84 5.10 -26.50 -10.08
N ARG A 85 3.89 -26.58 -10.66
CA ARG A 85 3.47 -25.72 -11.77
C ARG A 85 3.45 -24.27 -11.36
N ILE A 86 2.87 -23.94 -10.20
CA ILE A 86 2.85 -22.58 -9.63
C ILE A 86 4.29 -22.07 -9.42
N ILE A 87 5.16 -22.84 -8.76
CA ILE A 87 6.55 -22.44 -8.45
C ILE A 87 7.32 -22.16 -9.76
N ARG A 88 7.31 -23.09 -10.71
CA ARG A 88 7.99 -22.93 -12.01
C ARG A 88 7.51 -21.68 -12.75
N SER A 89 6.21 -21.38 -12.69
CA SER A 89 5.64 -20.21 -13.33
C SER A 89 6.05 -18.89 -12.65
N ILE A 90 6.12 -18.85 -11.31
CA ILE A 90 6.62 -17.70 -10.59
C ILE A 90 8.11 -17.50 -10.89
N GLU A 91 8.91 -18.58 -10.88
CA GLU A 91 10.34 -18.50 -11.19
C GLU A 91 10.58 -18.03 -12.62
N ARG A 92 9.77 -18.50 -13.60
CA ARG A 92 9.83 -18.03 -14.99
C ARG A 92 9.43 -16.56 -15.10
N ALA A 93 8.33 -16.15 -14.49
CA ALA A 93 7.91 -14.75 -14.45
C ALA A 93 9.02 -13.84 -13.87
N THR A 94 9.70 -14.31 -12.82
CA THR A 94 10.84 -13.60 -12.21
C THR A 94 12.03 -13.49 -13.16
N ALA A 95 12.42 -14.60 -13.80
CA ALA A 95 13.53 -14.64 -14.75
C ALA A 95 13.28 -13.76 -16.00
N GLU A 96 12.03 -13.69 -16.45
CA GLU A 96 11.61 -12.87 -17.58
C GLU A 96 11.19 -11.44 -17.20
N GLN A 97 11.37 -11.06 -15.92
CA GLN A 97 11.05 -9.73 -15.38
C GLN A 97 9.60 -9.29 -15.64
N LEU A 98 8.64 -10.20 -15.44
CA LEU A 98 7.22 -9.94 -15.72
C LEU A 98 6.45 -9.60 -14.45
N PRO A 99 5.52 -8.63 -14.49
CA PRO A 99 4.47 -8.51 -13.49
C PRO A 99 3.68 -9.81 -13.39
N LEU A 100 3.23 -10.19 -12.19
CA LEU A 100 2.50 -11.42 -11.95
C LEU A 100 1.09 -11.12 -11.43
N LEU A 101 0.08 -11.62 -12.15
CA LEU A 101 -1.30 -11.70 -11.66
C LEU A 101 -1.59 -13.12 -11.19
N LEU A 102 -1.93 -13.24 -9.92
CA LEU A 102 -2.37 -14.47 -9.31
C LEU A 102 -3.87 -14.41 -9.03
N SER A 103 -4.62 -15.39 -9.52
CA SER A 103 -6.06 -15.47 -9.30
C SER A 103 -6.44 -16.82 -8.68
N PRO A 104 -6.35 -16.95 -7.33
CA PRO A 104 -6.70 -18.17 -6.65
C PRO A 104 -8.22 -18.33 -6.48
N THR A 105 -8.65 -19.59 -6.52
CA THR A 105 -9.90 -20.07 -5.95
C THR A 105 -9.63 -21.49 -5.43
N SER A 106 -9.76 -21.71 -4.11
CA SER A 106 -9.25 -22.95 -3.51
C SER A 106 -9.89 -23.25 -2.17
N GLY A 107 -10.13 -24.53 -1.93
CA GLY A 107 -10.45 -25.06 -0.59
C GLY A 107 -9.23 -25.26 0.31
N GLY A 108 -8.01 -25.05 -0.21
CA GLY A 108 -6.75 -25.26 0.53
C GLY A 108 -5.84 -26.33 -0.07
N THR A 109 -5.10 -27.03 0.77
CA THR A 109 -4.23 -28.15 0.37
C THR A 109 -4.99 -29.41 0.00
N ARG A 110 -4.45 -30.20 -0.91
CA ARG A 110 -5.02 -31.47 -1.35
C ARG A 110 -4.82 -32.54 -0.28
N MET A 111 -5.91 -32.92 0.41
CA MET A 111 -5.89 -33.81 1.56
C MET A 111 -5.35 -35.20 1.24
N GLN A 112 -5.53 -35.67 0.00
CA GLN A 112 -5.01 -36.98 -0.45
C GLN A 112 -3.48 -37.06 -0.44
N GLU A 113 -2.80 -35.93 -0.51
CA GLU A 113 -1.34 -35.84 -0.51
C GLU A 113 -0.75 -35.46 0.86
N GLY A 114 -1.61 -35.22 1.86
CA GLY A 114 -1.25 -35.05 3.27
C GLY A 114 -0.27 -33.91 3.56
N THR A 115 0.61 -34.16 4.54
CA THR A 115 1.57 -33.17 5.06
C THR A 115 2.56 -32.69 3.98
N ALA A 116 2.91 -33.54 3.03
CA ALA A 116 3.84 -33.16 1.96
C ALA A 116 3.25 -32.00 1.09
N ALA A 117 1.99 -32.11 0.68
CA ALA A 117 1.31 -31.05 -0.06
C ALA A 117 1.14 -29.78 0.78
N PHE A 118 0.85 -29.93 2.06
CA PHE A 118 0.75 -28.78 2.98
C PHE A 118 2.09 -28.03 3.10
N ALA A 119 3.21 -28.73 3.23
CA ALA A 119 4.54 -28.12 3.31
C ALA A 119 4.95 -27.37 2.03
N LEU A 120 4.39 -27.72 0.85
CA LEU A 120 4.65 -27.02 -0.40
C LEU A 120 4.14 -25.57 -0.42
N MET A 121 3.25 -25.18 0.48
CA MET A 121 2.87 -23.77 0.66
C MET A 121 4.09 -22.91 1.03
N ILE A 122 5.07 -23.45 1.77
CA ILE A 122 6.33 -22.79 2.09
C ILE A 122 7.13 -22.53 0.80
N SER A 123 7.21 -23.54 -0.07
CA SER A 123 7.96 -23.43 -1.33
C SER A 123 7.34 -22.40 -2.28
N ILE A 124 6.01 -22.37 -2.38
CA ILE A 124 5.30 -21.33 -3.16
C ILE A 124 5.58 -19.94 -2.55
N THR A 125 5.47 -19.81 -1.23
CA THR A 125 5.76 -18.54 -0.54
C THR A 125 7.20 -18.07 -0.77
N THR A 126 8.16 -19.00 -0.80
CA THR A 126 9.56 -18.70 -1.12
C THR A 126 9.73 -18.17 -2.55
N ALA A 127 9.04 -18.77 -3.53
CA ALA A 127 9.06 -18.30 -4.91
C ALA A 127 8.46 -16.89 -5.03
N VAL A 128 7.32 -16.63 -4.33
CA VAL A 128 6.71 -15.29 -4.26
C VAL A 128 7.65 -14.27 -3.62
N ALA A 129 8.32 -14.63 -2.53
CA ALA A 129 9.28 -13.73 -1.87
C ALA A 129 10.40 -13.32 -2.84
N ARG A 130 11.00 -14.28 -3.55
CA ARG A 130 12.04 -14.00 -4.56
C ARG A 130 11.54 -13.12 -5.70
N HIS A 131 10.31 -13.34 -6.16
CA HIS A 131 9.68 -12.50 -7.18
C HIS A 131 9.57 -11.04 -6.70
N LYS A 132 9.14 -10.84 -5.47
CA LYS A 132 9.04 -9.51 -4.86
C LYS A 132 10.40 -8.88 -4.57
N ASP A 133 11.40 -9.68 -4.18
CA ASP A 133 12.78 -9.22 -3.99
C ASP A 133 13.44 -8.78 -5.31
N SER A 134 12.89 -9.23 -6.46
CA SER A 134 13.27 -8.74 -7.80
C SER A 134 12.54 -7.45 -8.20
N HIS A 135 11.84 -6.81 -7.25
CA HIS A 135 11.09 -5.57 -7.42
C HIS A 135 9.94 -5.65 -8.43
N LEU A 136 9.43 -6.83 -8.66
CA LEU A 136 8.37 -7.07 -9.65
C LEU A 136 6.98 -6.98 -9.03
N PRO A 137 6.02 -6.36 -9.72
CA PRO A 137 4.64 -6.26 -9.25
C PRO A 137 3.99 -7.64 -9.07
N PHE A 138 3.39 -7.86 -7.90
CA PHE A 138 2.63 -9.05 -7.57
C PHE A 138 1.21 -8.67 -7.17
N LEU A 139 0.24 -8.96 -8.03
CA LEU A 139 -1.18 -8.69 -7.85
C LEU A 139 -1.92 -9.98 -7.53
N VAL A 140 -2.88 -9.90 -6.62
CA VAL A 140 -3.76 -11.01 -6.27
C VAL A 140 -5.21 -10.64 -6.50
N TYR A 141 -5.96 -11.53 -7.17
CA TYR A 141 -7.40 -11.44 -7.33
C TYR A 141 -8.07 -12.67 -6.72
N LEU A 142 -8.58 -12.52 -5.50
CA LEU A 142 -9.21 -13.58 -4.73
C LEU A 142 -10.61 -13.90 -5.28
N ARG A 143 -10.83 -15.12 -5.76
CA ARG A 143 -12.14 -15.59 -6.24
C ARG A 143 -12.86 -16.46 -5.22
N ASN A 144 -14.14 -16.65 -5.45
CA ASN A 144 -15.04 -17.44 -4.60
C ASN A 144 -14.94 -18.96 -4.85
N PRO A 145 -14.63 -19.78 -3.83
CA PRO A 145 -14.07 -19.42 -2.52
C PRO A 145 -12.54 -19.44 -2.53
N THR A 146 -11.91 -18.67 -1.64
CA THR A 146 -10.48 -18.83 -1.35
C THR A 146 -10.28 -19.00 0.16
N THR A 147 -9.90 -20.20 0.57
CA THR A 147 -9.74 -20.58 2.00
C THR A 147 -8.50 -21.45 2.23
N GLY A 148 -8.25 -21.81 3.47
CA GLY A 148 -7.20 -22.73 3.86
C GLY A 148 -5.79 -22.21 3.63
N GLY A 149 -4.89 -23.14 3.34
CA GLY A 149 -3.47 -22.86 3.14
C GLY A 149 -3.18 -21.82 2.03
N VAL A 150 -4.05 -21.70 1.03
CA VAL A 150 -3.91 -20.72 -0.04
C VAL A 150 -4.13 -19.31 0.49
N MET A 151 -5.23 -19.07 1.23
CA MET A 151 -5.50 -17.77 1.85
C MET A 151 -4.43 -17.42 2.89
N ALA A 152 -3.96 -18.43 3.66
CA ALA A 152 -2.94 -18.26 4.70
C ALA A 152 -1.49 -18.14 4.18
N SER A 153 -1.28 -18.09 2.86
CA SER A 153 0.05 -17.99 2.26
C SER A 153 0.07 -17.02 1.09
N TRP A 154 0.23 -17.49 -0.11
CA TRP A 154 0.41 -16.69 -1.32
C TRP A 154 -0.85 -15.90 -1.75
N GLY A 155 -2.05 -16.33 -1.34
CA GLY A 155 -3.29 -15.59 -1.60
C GLY A 155 -3.38 -14.25 -0.86
N SER A 156 -2.65 -14.07 0.25
CA SER A 156 -2.59 -12.82 1.03
C SER A 156 -1.26 -12.06 0.88
N ALA A 157 -0.39 -12.48 -0.06
CA ALA A 157 0.95 -11.93 -0.19
C ALA A 157 1.10 -10.83 -1.26
N GLY A 158 0.00 -10.40 -1.91
CA GLY A 158 0.02 -9.36 -2.96
C GLY A 158 0.56 -8.03 -2.48
N HIS A 159 1.21 -7.28 -3.38
CA HIS A 159 1.37 -5.84 -3.19
C HIS A 159 0.00 -5.17 -3.18
N PHE A 160 -0.87 -5.63 -4.10
CA PHE A 160 -2.26 -5.22 -4.21
C PHE A 160 -3.14 -6.48 -4.26
N THR A 161 -4.11 -6.55 -3.36
CA THR A 161 -5.03 -7.68 -3.24
C THR A 161 -6.47 -7.22 -3.46
N PHE A 162 -7.06 -7.68 -4.53
CA PHE A 162 -8.45 -7.45 -4.87
C PHE A 162 -9.27 -8.72 -4.70
N ALA A 163 -10.58 -8.60 -4.60
CA ALA A 163 -11.47 -9.74 -4.49
C ALA A 163 -12.70 -9.60 -5.37
N GLU A 164 -13.25 -10.75 -5.77
CA GLU A 164 -14.57 -10.87 -6.40
C GLU A 164 -15.66 -10.44 -5.42
N PRO A 165 -16.70 -9.67 -5.85
CA PRO A 165 -17.84 -9.33 -5.00
C PRO A 165 -18.52 -10.57 -4.44
N GLY A 166 -18.83 -10.57 -3.14
CA GLY A 166 -19.50 -11.65 -2.43
C GLY A 166 -18.69 -12.93 -2.28
N ALA A 167 -17.36 -12.90 -2.54
CA ALA A 167 -16.51 -14.06 -2.40
C ALA A 167 -16.40 -14.53 -0.94
N LEU A 168 -16.49 -15.84 -0.74
CA LEU A 168 -16.15 -16.49 0.52
C LEU A 168 -14.62 -16.53 0.69
N LEU A 169 -14.10 -15.77 1.64
CA LEU A 169 -12.68 -15.61 1.91
C LEU A 169 -12.38 -15.84 3.40
N GLY A 170 -11.41 -16.68 3.72
CA GLY A 170 -11.07 -16.89 5.12
C GLY A 170 -10.02 -17.96 5.34
N PHE A 171 -9.57 -18.08 6.61
CA PHE A 171 -8.57 -19.08 6.99
C PHE A 171 -9.11 -20.50 6.84
N LEU A 172 -10.33 -20.78 7.31
CA LEU A 172 -10.99 -22.08 7.16
C LEU A 172 -12.39 -21.89 6.57
N GLY A 173 -12.85 -22.84 5.78
CA GLY A 173 -14.23 -22.84 5.28
C GLY A 173 -15.25 -22.95 6.43
N PRO A 174 -16.47 -22.39 6.29
CA PRO A 174 -17.48 -22.31 7.36
C PRO A 174 -17.79 -23.66 8.00
N ARG A 175 -17.90 -24.73 7.21
CA ARG A 175 -18.13 -26.09 7.72
C ARG A 175 -17.02 -26.62 8.63
N VAL A 176 -15.78 -26.27 8.32
CA VAL A 176 -14.61 -26.71 9.12
C VAL A 176 -14.59 -25.94 10.42
N VAL A 177 -14.93 -24.65 10.41
CA VAL A 177 -15.07 -23.85 11.63
C VAL A 177 -16.15 -24.43 12.52
N GLU A 178 -17.35 -24.68 12.00
CA GLU A 178 -18.47 -25.25 12.75
C GLU A 178 -18.13 -26.62 13.37
N LEU A 179 -17.46 -27.50 12.60
CA LEU A 179 -17.01 -28.80 13.11
C LEU A 179 -15.96 -28.68 14.22
N ALA A 180 -15.09 -27.68 14.15
CA ALA A 180 -14.00 -27.48 15.10
C ALA A 180 -14.43 -26.76 16.38
N THR A 181 -15.38 -25.83 16.29
CA THR A 181 -15.82 -24.96 17.40
C THR A 181 -17.17 -25.35 17.99
N GLY A 182 -17.96 -26.13 17.26
CA GLY A 182 -19.36 -26.45 17.61
C GLY A 182 -20.36 -25.33 17.27
N GLU A 183 -19.88 -24.20 16.73
CA GLU A 183 -20.71 -23.05 16.38
C GLU A 183 -20.46 -22.61 14.93
N PRO A 184 -21.51 -22.23 14.17
CA PRO A 184 -21.32 -21.72 12.81
C PRO A 184 -20.64 -20.35 12.84
N MET A 185 -19.80 -20.08 11.85
CA MET A 185 -19.28 -18.73 11.63
C MET A 185 -20.43 -17.76 11.40
N PRO A 186 -20.50 -16.62 12.10
CA PRO A 186 -21.53 -15.62 11.88
C PRO A 186 -21.61 -15.19 10.41
N GLU A 187 -22.82 -14.96 9.91
CA GLU A 187 -23.03 -14.54 8.53
C GLU A 187 -22.33 -13.22 8.23
N GLY A 188 -21.77 -13.09 7.02
CA GLY A 188 -21.09 -11.88 6.57
C GLY A 188 -19.62 -11.73 7.01
N ILE A 189 -19.12 -12.54 7.95
CA ILE A 189 -17.74 -12.39 8.44
C ILE A 189 -16.71 -12.78 7.37
N GLN A 190 -16.89 -13.90 6.70
CA GLN A 190 -15.96 -14.41 5.70
C GLN A 190 -16.35 -13.96 4.27
N THR A 191 -16.64 -12.68 4.10
CA THR A 191 -16.99 -12.09 2.81
C THR A 191 -15.96 -11.06 2.35
N SER A 192 -15.80 -10.90 1.04
CA SER A 192 -14.94 -9.86 0.46
C SER A 192 -15.30 -8.46 0.98
N GLU A 193 -16.59 -8.20 1.18
CA GLU A 193 -17.12 -6.92 1.70
C GLU A 193 -16.61 -6.65 3.13
N ASN A 194 -16.69 -7.66 3.99
CA ASN A 194 -16.18 -7.52 5.35
C ASN A 194 -14.66 -7.39 5.38
N LEU A 195 -13.93 -8.20 4.60
CA LEU A 195 -12.48 -8.12 4.55
C LEU A 195 -12.01 -6.73 4.05
N PHE A 196 -12.70 -6.16 3.08
CA PHE A 196 -12.43 -4.80 2.61
C PHE A 196 -12.77 -3.75 3.69
N LYS A 197 -13.91 -3.90 4.36
CA LYS A 197 -14.31 -3.02 5.46
C LYS A 197 -13.27 -3.05 6.60
N GLN A 198 -12.71 -4.21 6.89
CA GLN A 198 -11.67 -4.38 7.91
C GLN A 198 -10.26 -3.99 7.42
N GLY A 199 -10.08 -3.64 6.15
CA GLY A 199 -8.78 -3.25 5.62
C GLY A 199 -7.80 -4.41 5.44
N ILE A 200 -8.31 -5.61 5.14
CA ILE A 200 -7.51 -6.81 4.87
C ILE A 200 -7.14 -6.89 3.38
N ILE A 201 -8.01 -6.40 2.51
CA ILE A 201 -7.82 -6.34 1.05
C ILE A 201 -7.95 -4.91 0.53
N ASP A 202 -7.38 -4.63 -0.65
CA ASP A 202 -7.31 -3.28 -1.23
C ASP A 202 -8.59 -2.86 -1.96
N GLY A 203 -9.38 -3.81 -2.43
CA GLY A 203 -10.61 -3.48 -3.14
C GLY A 203 -11.46 -4.69 -3.51
N ILE A 204 -12.71 -4.41 -3.84
CA ILE A 204 -13.66 -5.35 -4.39
C ILE A 204 -13.90 -4.95 -5.84
N ILE A 205 -13.58 -5.85 -6.76
CA ILE A 205 -13.62 -5.58 -8.20
C ILE A 205 -14.37 -6.71 -8.90
N PRO A 206 -15.44 -6.46 -9.65
CA PRO A 206 -16.03 -7.48 -10.51
C PRO A 206 -15.02 -7.86 -11.60
N LEU A 207 -15.16 -9.07 -12.16
CA LEU A 207 -14.19 -9.61 -13.11
C LEU A 207 -13.93 -8.66 -14.30
N GLU A 208 -14.96 -7.99 -14.79
CA GLU A 208 -14.90 -7.06 -15.90
C GLU A 208 -14.01 -5.83 -15.60
N GLY A 209 -13.90 -5.47 -14.33
CA GLY A 209 -13.04 -4.37 -13.87
C GLY A 209 -11.58 -4.77 -13.65
N LEU A 210 -11.29 -6.08 -13.55
CA LEU A 210 -9.95 -6.57 -13.19
C LEU A 210 -8.89 -6.19 -14.22
N ARG A 211 -9.21 -6.31 -15.53
CA ARG A 211 -8.32 -5.85 -16.61
C ARG A 211 -7.88 -4.40 -16.42
N GLY A 212 -8.82 -3.51 -16.07
CA GLY A 212 -8.54 -2.10 -15.82
C GLY A 212 -7.59 -1.89 -14.63
N ALA A 213 -7.77 -2.63 -13.55
CA ALA A 213 -6.90 -2.56 -12.38
C ALA A 213 -5.47 -3.07 -12.68
N VAL A 214 -5.35 -4.21 -13.36
CA VAL A 214 -4.05 -4.77 -13.78
C VAL A 214 -3.34 -3.81 -14.73
N ARG A 215 -4.02 -3.33 -15.77
CA ARG A 215 -3.48 -2.38 -16.74
C ARG A 215 -2.97 -1.12 -16.03
N ARG A 216 -3.79 -0.51 -15.19
CA ARG A 216 -3.42 0.71 -14.45
C ARG A 216 -2.17 0.50 -13.59
N THR A 217 -2.07 -0.64 -12.88
CA THR A 217 -0.88 -0.96 -12.09
C THR A 217 0.37 -1.04 -12.96
N ILE A 218 0.28 -1.73 -14.11
CA ILE A 218 1.40 -1.88 -15.04
C ILE A 218 1.75 -0.53 -15.70
N ASP A 219 0.74 0.28 -16.04
CA ASP A 219 0.95 1.58 -16.67
C ASP A 219 1.61 2.58 -15.72
N VAL A 220 1.21 2.58 -14.44
CA VAL A 220 1.83 3.44 -13.41
C VAL A 220 3.29 3.04 -13.16
N LEU A 221 3.61 1.74 -13.16
CA LEU A 221 4.96 1.23 -12.90
C LEU A 221 5.86 1.16 -14.14
N ALA A 222 5.31 1.43 -15.33
CA ALA A 222 6.13 1.42 -16.54
C ALA A 222 7.22 2.51 -16.49
N ASP A 223 8.35 2.22 -17.10
CA ASP A 223 9.41 3.21 -17.26
C ASP A 223 8.86 4.44 -17.99
N GLY A 224 9.13 5.61 -17.46
CA GLY A 224 8.89 6.90 -18.09
C GLY A 224 10.20 7.49 -18.61
N ASP A 225 10.11 8.54 -19.39
CA ASP A 225 11.25 9.40 -19.75
C ASP A 225 11.07 10.74 -19.01
N PRO A 226 11.50 10.81 -17.74
CA PRO A 226 11.24 11.98 -16.90
C PRO A 226 12.09 13.15 -17.36
N SER A 227 11.43 14.13 -17.98
CA SER A 227 12.04 15.43 -18.27
C SER A 227 12.28 16.22 -17.00
N GLU A 228 13.12 17.25 -17.09
CA GLU A 228 13.31 18.20 -15.99
C GLU A 228 11.99 18.97 -15.74
N PRO A 229 11.42 18.86 -14.53
CA PRO A 229 10.19 19.58 -14.20
C PRO A 229 10.49 21.07 -14.01
N THR A 230 9.48 21.91 -14.22
CA THR A 230 9.59 23.32 -13.87
C THR A 230 9.75 23.46 -12.36
N PRO A 231 10.79 24.14 -11.85
CA PRO A 231 10.94 24.38 -10.43
C PRO A 231 9.72 25.09 -9.84
N PRO A 232 9.24 24.67 -8.66
CA PRO A 232 8.15 25.38 -8.00
C PRO A 232 8.61 26.78 -7.60
N PRO A 233 7.69 27.75 -7.50
CA PRO A 233 8.02 29.03 -6.90
C PRO A 233 8.48 28.85 -5.45
N VAL A 234 9.68 29.32 -5.15
CA VAL A 234 10.24 29.37 -3.81
C VAL A 234 9.66 30.54 -3.04
N ALA A 235 9.32 30.34 -1.78
CA ALA A 235 8.81 31.40 -0.94
C ALA A 235 9.90 32.43 -0.60
N ALA A 236 9.57 33.69 -0.59
CA ALA A 236 10.44 34.71 0.01
C ALA A 236 10.45 34.53 1.55
N ILE A 237 11.61 34.74 2.17
CA ILE A 237 11.71 34.85 3.62
C ILE A 237 11.29 36.28 3.96
N ASP A 238 10.05 36.49 4.37
CA ASP A 238 9.44 37.81 4.58
C ASP A 238 9.03 38.06 6.04
N GLY A 239 9.34 37.13 6.95
CA GLY A 239 8.99 37.24 8.37
C GLY A 239 7.51 37.00 8.62
N ARG A 240 6.95 36.00 7.93
CA ARG A 240 5.52 35.65 8.03
C ARG A 240 5.09 35.37 9.47
N ASP A 241 3.96 35.97 9.86
CA ASP A 241 3.37 35.76 11.18
C ASP A 241 2.97 34.28 11.35
N THR A 242 3.58 33.64 12.33
CA THR A 242 3.41 32.20 12.59
C THR A 242 1.97 31.87 12.98
N TRP A 243 1.31 32.74 13.77
CA TRP A 243 -0.06 32.48 14.21
C TRP A 243 -1.06 32.62 13.07
N GLU A 244 -0.91 33.63 12.24
CA GLU A 244 -1.73 33.78 11.04
C GLU A 244 -1.55 32.60 10.07
N ALA A 245 -0.33 32.10 9.89
CA ALA A 245 -0.05 30.90 9.11
C ALA A 245 -0.78 29.68 9.68
N ILE A 246 -0.71 29.46 11.00
CA ILE A 246 -1.44 28.39 11.70
C ILE A 246 -2.95 28.51 11.44
N LEU A 247 -3.53 29.70 11.59
CA LEU A 247 -4.96 29.91 11.36
C LEU A 247 -5.36 29.62 9.91
N ARG A 248 -4.55 30.02 8.92
CA ARG A 248 -4.78 29.68 7.50
C ARG A 248 -4.78 28.16 7.26
N THR A 249 -3.89 27.40 7.89
CA THR A 249 -3.86 25.95 7.75
C THR A 249 -5.05 25.25 8.42
N ARG A 250 -5.73 25.92 9.35
CA ARG A 250 -6.95 25.43 10.02
C ARG A 250 -8.22 25.75 9.26
N ASP A 251 -8.18 26.62 8.27
CA ASP A 251 -9.34 26.92 7.44
C ASP A 251 -9.88 25.65 6.79
N THR A 252 -11.19 25.44 6.93
CA THR A 252 -11.87 24.24 6.43
C THR A 252 -11.95 24.19 4.91
N SER A 253 -11.86 25.34 4.25
CA SER A 253 -11.86 25.45 2.79
C SER A 253 -10.48 25.22 2.16
N ARG A 254 -9.40 25.29 2.96
CA ARG A 254 -8.04 25.02 2.46
C ARG A 254 -7.89 23.54 2.11
N PRO A 255 -7.46 23.19 0.90
CA PRO A 255 -7.20 21.80 0.52
C PRO A 255 -6.22 21.13 1.48
N GLY A 256 -6.45 19.85 1.76
CA GLY A 256 -5.62 19.02 2.65
C GLY A 256 -4.92 17.88 1.89
N GLY A 257 -4.28 16.99 2.65
CA GLY A 257 -3.58 15.84 2.09
C GLY A 257 -4.49 14.90 1.29
N GLY A 258 -5.78 14.84 1.64
CA GLY A 258 -6.78 14.08 0.88
C GLY A 258 -6.97 14.60 -0.55
N ASP A 259 -6.96 15.92 -0.74
CA ASP A 259 -7.12 16.56 -2.05
C ASP A 259 -5.93 16.31 -2.97
N ILE A 260 -4.71 16.18 -2.42
CA ILE A 260 -3.52 15.75 -3.18
C ILE A 260 -3.70 14.31 -3.69
N ILE A 261 -4.21 13.42 -2.85
CA ILE A 261 -4.52 12.03 -3.25
C ILE A 261 -5.59 12.01 -4.36
N ASP A 262 -6.61 12.85 -4.26
CA ASP A 262 -7.71 12.89 -5.22
C ASP A 262 -7.30 13.50 -6.56
N ALA A 263 -6.34 14.41 -6.58
CA ALA A 263 -5.76 14.96 -7.81
C ALA A 263 -5.04 13.88 -8.67
N LEU A 264 -4.69 12.73 -8.09
CA LEU A 264 -3.99 11.63 -8.77
C LEU A 264 -4.89 10.41 -9.05
N VAL A 265 -6.21 10.50 -8.87
CA VAL A 265 -7.12 9.34 -8.99
C VAL A 265 -7.00 8.64 -10.36
N ASP A 266 -6.92 9.37 -11.44
CA ASP A 266 -6.92 8.82 -12.80
C ASP A 266 -5.60 8.10 -13.16
N CYS A 267 -4.49 8.50 -12.55
CA CYS A 267 -3.16 7.93 -12.79
C CYS A 267 -2.62 7.15 -11.58
N SER A 268 -3.48 6.43 -10.87
CA SER A 268 -3.07 5.75 -9.64
C SER A 268 -3.92 4.52 -9.29
N VAL A 269 -3.38 3.70 -8.39
CA VAL A 269 -4.03 2.51 -7.82
C VAL A 269 -4.16 2.70 -6.30
N PRO A 270 -5.36 2.58 -5.72
CA PRO A 270 -5.53 2.74 -4.28
C PRO A 270 -4.87 1.60 -3.51
N ILE A 271 -4.28 1.94 -2.37
CA ILE A 271 -3.88 1.01 -1.32
C ILE A 271 -4.89 1.18 -0.19
N SER A 272 -5.42 0.09 0.37
CA SER A 272 -6.46 0.16 1.38
C SER A 272 -6.14 -0.70 2.59
N GLY A 273 -6.22 -0.09 3.78
CA GLY A 273 -6.04 -0.77 5.04
C GLY A 273 -4.62 -1.32 5.29
N THR A 274 -4.45 -1.90 6.46
CA THR A 274 -3.16 -2.42 6.91
C THR A 274 -2.77 -3.76 6.28
N GLY A 275 -3.73 -4.51 5.74
CA GLY A 275 -3.60 -5.93 5.46
C GLY A 275 -3.78 -6.83 6.70
N ASP A 276 -3.72 -6.24 7.90
CA ASP A 276 -3.76 -6.96 9.20
C ASP A 276 -5.07 -6.74 9.97
N GLY A 277 -6.08 -6.19 9.32
CA GLY A 277 -7.41 -6.04 9.93
C GLY A 277 -7.74 -4.65 10.47
N HIS A 278 -6.98 -3.61 10.12
CA HIS A 278 -7.31 -2.23 10.44
C HIS A 278 -7.49 -1.38 9.19
N LYS A 279 -8.56 -0.60 9.14
CA LYS A 279 -8.78 0.42 8.13
C LYS A 279 -8.93 1.79 8.78
N SER A 280 -8.10 2.73 8.39
CA SER A 280 -8.19 4.13 8.79
C SER A 280 -8.42 5.01 7.57
N LEU A 281 -9.23 6.05 7.71
CA LEU A 281 -9.45 7.06 6.68
C LEU A 281 -8.68 8.36 6.95
N SER A 282 -8.03 8.46 8.11
CA SER A 282 -7.17 9.61 8.47
C SER A 282 -5.83 9.62 7.75
N VAL A 283 -5.43 8.47 7.18
CA VAL A 283 -4.29 8.34 6.27
C VAL A 283 -4.74 7.62 5.02
N ARG A 284 -4.37 8.15 3.87
CA ARG A 284 -4.68 7.59 2.55
C ARG A 284 -3.39 7.29 1.81
N ALA A 285 -3.37 6.27 0.95
CA ALA A 285 -2.20 5.93 0.15
C ALA A 285 -2.57 5.42 -1.24
N ARG A 286 -1.69 5.67 -2.20
CA ARG A 286 -1.82 5.20 -3.58
C ARG A 286 -0.46 4.84 -4.17
N LEU A 287 -0.43 3.85 -5.04
CA LEU A 287 0.57 3.77 -6.07
C LEU A 287 0.16 4.77 -7.15
N ALA A 288 0.98 5.76 -7.43
CA ALA A 288 0.62 6.87 -8.33
C ALA A 288 1.78 7.26 -9.25
N ARG A 289 1.48 8.06 -10.25
CA ARG A 289 2.46 8.73 -11.09
C ARG A 289 2.46 10.22 -10.78
N ILE A 290 3.64 10.76 -10.45
CA ILE A 290 3.85 12.20 -10.31
C ILE A 290 4.82 12.61 -11.43
N GLY A 291 4.31 13.41 -12.38
CA GLY A 291 4.97 13.54 -13.69
C GLY A 291 5.11 12.16 -14.34
N GLU A 292 6.34 11.81 -14.74
CA GLU A 292 6.65 10.50 -15.33
C GLU A 292 7.19 9.46 -14.32
N ARG A 293 7.14 9.75 -13.01
CA ARG A 293 7.74 8.93 -11.95
C ARG A 293 6.71 8.12 -11.19
N PRO A 294 6.84 6.77 -11.12
CA PRO A 294 6.04 5.97 -10.21
C PRO A 294 6.46 6.25 -8.77
N VAL A 295 5.48 6.40 -7.88
CA VAL A 295 5.70 6.63 -6.45
C VAL A 295 4.67 5.90 -5.60
N ILE A 296 5.00 5.61 -4.36
CA ILE A 296 3.98 5.41 -3.33
C ILE A 296 3.77 6.73 -2.62
N LEU A 297 2.56 7.27 -2.73
CA LEU A 297 2.13 8.48 -2.03
C LEU A 297 1.31 8.11 -0.81
N VAL A 298 1.69 8.64 0.35
CA VAL A 298 0.98 8.48 1.63
C VAL A 298 0.66 9.86 2.17
N ALA A 299 -0.60 10.17 2.39
CA ALA A 299 -1.04 11.47 2.89
C ALA A 299 -1.87 11.35 4.17
N GLN A 300 -1.60 12.18 5.15
CA GLN A 300 -2.49 12.43 6.26
C GLN A 300 -3.65 13.30 5.77
N ASP A 301 -4.87 12.88 6.04
CA ASP A 301 -6.08 13.56 5.58
C ASP A 301 -6.78 14.22 6.77
N ARG A 302 -6.47 15.50 7.02
CA ARG A 302 -7.02 16.26 8.15
C ARG A 302 -8.53 16.43 8.07
N HIS A 303 -9.13 16.44 6.87
CA HIS A 303 -10.57 16.58 6.71
C HIS A 303 -11.34 15.36 7.21
N ASN A 304 -10.70 14.19 7.24
CA ASN A 304 -11.25 13.00 7.87
C ASN A 304 -10.94 12.89 9.38
N GLN A 305 -10.10 13.78 9.93
CA GLN A 305 -9.70 13.77 11.34
C GLN A 305 -10.52 14.78 12.17
N PRO A 306 -10.73 14.54 13.47
CA PRO A 306 -11.32 15.55 14.36
C PRO A 306 -10.47 16.84 14.37
N PRO A 307 -11.08 18.03 14.44
CA PRO A 307 -12.52 18.29 14.62
C PRO A 307 -13.35 18.23 13.32
N LEU A 308 -12.76 18.12 12.14
CA LEU A 308 -13.48 18.19 10.86
C LEU A 308 -14.16 16.87 10.50
N GLY A 309 -13.48 15.74 10.74
CA GLY A 309 -13.99 14.39 10.48
C GLY A 309 -14.11 13.55 11.76
N THR A 310 -14.36 12.27 11.58
CA THR A 310 -14.63 11.31 12.68
C THR A 310 -13.58 10.20 12.81
N HIS A 311 -12.53 10.22 11.99
CA HIS A 311 -11.50 9.19 11.94
C HIS A 311 -10.18 9.71 12.53
N PRO A 312 -9.94 9.58 13.85
CA PRO A 312 -8.69 10.06 14.44
C PRO A 312 -7.49 9.32 13.86
N MET A 313 -6.34 9.96 13.92
CA MET A 313 -5.08 9.34 13.50
C MET A 313 -4.57 8.40 14.59
N GLY A 314 -5.11 7.19 14.61
CA GLY A 314 -4.81 6.16 15.59
C GLY A 314 -3.67 5.21 15.16
N PRO A 315 -3.40 4.17 15.98
CA PRO A 315 -2.37 3.17 15.71
C PRO A 315 -2.51 2.47 14.35
N GLY A 316 -3.76 2.21 13.92
CA GLY A 316 -4.07 1.64 12.61
C GLY A 316 -3.60 2.49 11.44
N SER A 317 -3.67 3.81 11.56
CA SER A 317 -3.20 4.76 10.54
C SER A 317 -1.69 4.64 10.29
N LEU A 318 -0.90 4.52 11.38
CA LEU A 318 0.55 4.34 11.31
C LEU A 318 0.95 2.96 10.79
N ARG A 319 0.21 1.90 11.16
CA ARG A 319 0.39 0.56 10.56
C ARG A 319 0.15 0.58 9.05
N PHE A 320 -0.89 1.30 8.62
CA PHE A 320 -1.20 1.47 7.21
C PHE A 320 -0.09 2.24 6.47
N ALA A 321 0.38 3.35 7.02
CA ALA A 321 1.53 4.08 6.45
C ALA A 321 2.75 3.16 6.29
N ARG A 322 3.09 2.33 7.29
CA ARG A 322 4.19 1.36 7.18
C ARG A 322 3.96 0.27 6.13
N ARG A 323 2.71 -0.16 5.91
CA ARG A 323 2.42 -1.05 4.78
C ARG A 323 2.78 -0.40 3.46
N ALA A 324 2.37 0.86 3.25
CA ALA A 324 2.70 1.62 2.05
C ALA A 324 4.22 1.81 1.88
N MET A 325 4.95 2.11 2.96
CA MET A 325 6.42 2.19 2.97
C MET A 325 7.06 0.88 2.52
N ARG A 326 6.59 -0.27 3.02
CA ARG A 326 7.09 -1.60 2.60
C ARG A 326 6.78 -1.91 1.14
N ILE A 327 5.65 -1.45 0.61
CA ILE A 327 5.33 -1.59 -0.82
C ILE A 327 6.30 -0.77 -1.67
N ALA A 328 6.59 0.47 -1.28
CA ALA A 328 7.58 1.32 -1.96
C ALA A 328 8.95 0.65 -2.02
N GLU A 329 9.45 0.13 -0.89
CA GLU A 329 10.73 -0.59 -0.83
C GLU A 329 10.71 -1.87 -1.66
N SER A 330 9.63 -2.66 -1.58
CA SER A 330 9.49 -3.91 -2.33
C SER A 330 9.45 -3.68 -3.84
N LEU A 331 8.82 -2.61 -4.31
CA LEU A 331 8.77 -2.23 -5.72
C LEU A 331 9.98 -1.39 -6.17
N ASN A 332 10.87 -1.03 -5.24
CA ASN A 332 12.02 -0.16 -5.47
C ASN A 332 11.66 1.18 -6.14
N ILE A 333 10.59 1.81 -5.67
CA ILE A 333 10.11 3.12 -6.16
C ILE A 333 10.09 4.14 -5.03
N PRO A 334 10.19 5.44 -5.33
CA PRO A 334 10.18 6.50 -4.31
C PRO A 334 8.95 6.45 -3.41
N LEU A 335 9.15 6.83 -2.14
CA LEU A 335 8.07 7.11 -1.20
C LEU A 335 7.89 8.62 -1.05
N VAL A 336 6.66 9.07 -1.11
CA VAL A 336 6.26 10.44 -0.80
C VAL A 336 5.32 10.44 0.40
N THR A 337 5.62 11.27 1.40
CA THR A 337 4.72 11.49 2.54
C THR A 337 4.20 12.92 2.54
N VAL A 338 2.90 13.10 2.77
CA VAL A 338 2.28 14.41 2.94
C VAL A 338 1.76 14.49 4.38
N ILE A 339 2.28 15.46 5.12
CA ILE A 339 1.99 15.69 6.53
C ILE A 339 0.92 16.78 6.62
N ASP A 340 -0.24 16.42 7.16
CA ASP A 340 -1.34 17.35 7.40
C ASP A 340 -2.29 16.76 8.46
N THR A 341 -1.91 16.95 9.74
CA THR A 341 -2.64 16.39 10.87
C THR A 341 -2.71 17.34 12.07
N PRO A 342 -3.88 17.52 12.69
CA PRO A 342 -4.03 18.25 13.94
C PRO A 342 -3.46 17.50 15.17
N GLY A 343 -3.07 16.22 14.99
CA GLY A 343 -2.46 15.40 16.04
C GLY A 343 -2.89 13.95 16.01
N ALA A 344 -2.24 13.15 16.82
CA ALA A 344 -2.56 11.75 17.02
C ALA A 344 -3.76 11.57 17.97
N GLU A 345 -4.41 10.42 17.90
CA GLU A 345 -5.50 10.04 18.78
C GLU A 345 -5.04 9.91 20.23
N LEU A 346 -5.79 10.54 21.15
CA LEU A 346 -5.51 10.57 22.59
C LEU A 346 -6.63 9.85 23.37
N THR A 347 -6.89 8.58 23.03
CA THR A 347 -7.93 7.79 23.68
C THR A 347 -7.33 6.59 24.41
N LYS A 348 -8.10 6.01 25.33
CA LYS A 348 -7.76 4.74 25.97
C LYS A 348 -7.48 3.65 24.93
N ASP A 349 -8.30 3.58 23.87
CA ASP A 349 -8.14 2.59 22.80
C ASP A 349 -6.80 2.75 22.07
N ALA A 350 -6.41 3.99 21.76
CA ALA A 350 -5.11 4.29 21.14
C ALA A 350 -3.94 3.83 22.02
N GLU A 351 -4.00 4.09 23.33
CA GLU A 351 -2.97 3.65 24.28
C GLU A 351 -2.89 2.13 24.40
N GLU A 352 -4.04 1.45 24.54
CA GLU A 352 -4.10 -0.01 24.62
C GLU A 352 -3.68 -0.70 23.30
N ASN A 353 -3.79 0.00 22.16
CA ASN A 353 -3.28 -0.42 20.85
C ASN A 353 -1.87 0.08 20.53
N ALA A 354 -1.15 0.55 21.56
CA ALA A 354 0.27 0.90 21.53
C ALA A 354 0.63 2.09 20.63
N MET A 355 -0.11 3.20 20.71
CA MET A 355 0.11 4.42 19.91
C MET A 355 1.57 4.88 19.90
N ALA A 356 2.20 5.03 21.07
CA ALA A 356 3.60 5.42 21.17
C ALA A 356 4.54 4.44 20.45
N GLY A 357 4.30 3.13 20.61
CA GLY A 357 5.05 2.10 19.91
C GLY A 357 4.86 2.14 18.39
N GLU A 358 3.69 2.50 17.90
CA GLU A 358 3.43 2.64 16.46
C GLU A 358 4.14 3.87 15.87
N ILE A 359 4.22 4.99 16.60
CA ILE A 359 5.02 6.15 16.22
C ILE A 359 6.50 5.75 16.09
N ALA A 360 7.07 5.12 17.12
CA ALA A 360 8.47 4.67 17.11
C ALA A 360 8.78 3.70 15.96
N ARG A 361 7.91 2.72 15.72
CA ARG A 361 8.07 1.78 14.61
C ARG A 361 7.96 2.45 13.25
N THR A 362 7.11 3.45 13.10
CA THR A 362 6.95 4.18 11.83
C THR A 362 8.18 5.03 11.55
N LEU A 363 8.66 5.78 12.53
CA LEU A 363 9.94 6.50 12.46
C LEU A 363 11.08 5.58 12.04
N THR A 364 11.23 4.45 12.74
CA THR A 364 12.28 3.46 12.45
C THR A 364 12.15 2.89 11.04
N THR A 365 10.93 2.60 10.58
CA THR A 365 10.71 2.09 9.22
C THR A 365 11.12 3.12 8.18
N LEU A 366 10.65 4.37 8.33
CA LEU A 366 10.89 5.42 7.36
C LEU A 366 12.39 5.78 7.23
N VAL A 367 13.06 5.92 8.38
CA VAL A 367 14.52 6.20 8.40
C VAL A 367 15.34 5.09 7.72
N ASN A 368 14.89 3.83 7.81
CA ASN A 368 15.60 2.67 7.28
C ASN A 368 15.30 2.34 5.80
N LEU A 369 14.35 3.00 5.14
CA LEU A 369 14.04 2.75 3.74
C LEU A 369 15.26 2.93 2.85
N LYS A 370 15.40 2.09 1.83
CA LYS A 370 16.50 2.15 0.85
C LYS A 370 16.16 2.98 -0.38
N VAL A 371 14.87 3.21 -0.61
CA VAL A 371 14.36 3.99 -1.75
C VAL A 371 14.40 5.49 -1.47
N PRO A 372 14.38 6.34 -2.52
CA PRO A 372 14.28 7.78 -2.37
C PRO A 372 13.01 8.17 -1.58
N THR A 373 13.14 9.16 -0.72
CA THR A 373 12.02 9.63 0.11
C THR A 373 11.89 11.15 0.06
N VAL A 374 10.67 11.64 -0.12
CA VAL A 374 10.29 13.06 -0.05
C VAL A 374 9.17 13.22 0.95
N SER A 375 9.30 14.16 1.89
CA SER A 375 8.23 14.56 2.80
C SER A 375 7.82 16.00 2.51
N LEU A 376 6.51 16.26 2.49
CA LEU A 376 5.94 17.60 2.39
C LEU A 376 5.08 17.87 3.62
N ILE A 377 5.43 18.91 4.38
CA ILE A 377 4.52 19.47 5.40
C ILE A 377 3.57 20.41 4.66
N LEU A 378 2.32 19.95 4.48
CA LEU A 378 1.32 20.68 3.69
C LEU A 378 0.67 21.81 4.49
N GLY A 379 0.44 21.55 5.78
CA GLY A 379 -0.23 22.49 6.68
C GLY A 379 0.09 22.16 8.13
N GLN A 380 -0.75 21.39 8.79
CA GLN A 380 -0.63 21.09 10.20
C GLN A 380 0.31 19.90 10.45
N GLY A 381 1.39 20.14 11.19
CA GLY A 381 2.36 19.13 11.59
C GLY A 381 2.36 18.88 13.11
N CYS A 382 1.23 18.39 13.67
CA CYS A 382 1.11 18.28 15.12
C CYS A 382 1.51 16.91 15.66
N GLY A 383 2.41 16.93 16.65
CA GLY A 383 2.72 15.81 17.53
C GLY A 383 3.46 14.63 16.88
N GLY A 384 3.49 13.52 17.62
CA GLY A 384 4.21 12.31 17.20
C GLY A 384 3.69 11.69 15.90
N GLY A 385 2.43 11.94 15.56
CA GLY A 385 1.85 11.48 14.31
C GLY A 385 2.40 12.16 13.06
N ALA A 386 2.64 13.46 13.13
CA ALA A 386 3.33 14.21 12.09
C ALA A 386 4.81 13.82 12.04
N LEU A 387 5.47 13.79 13.19
CA LEU A 387 6.88 13.42 13.30
C LEU A 387 7.17 12.05 12.70
N ALA A 388 6.28 11.08 12.87
CA ALA A 388 6.45 9.72 12.36
C ALA A 388 6.55 9.62 10.82
N MET A 389 6.11 10.65 10.09
CA MET A 389 6.11 10.69 8.63
C MET A 389 7.09 11.72 8.04
N LEU A 390 7.90 12.38 8.90
CA LEU A 390 8.81 13.43 8.48
C LEU A 390 10.15 12.93 7.89
N PRO A 391 10.84 11.92 8.48
CA PRO A 391 12.21 11.58 8.04
C PRO A 391 12.28 11.22 6.57
N SER A 392 13.06 11.99 5.78
CA SER A 392 13.25 11.74 4.35
C SER A 392 14.57 12.29 3.83
N ASP A 393 14.87 11.97 2.56
CA ASP A 393 16.05 12.49 1.86
C ASP A 393 15.87 13.96 1.46
N ARG A 394 14.60 14.39 1.31
CA ARG A 394 14.21 15.78 1.06
C ARG A 394 12.95 16.11 1.85
N VAL A 395 12.98 17.17 2.64
CA VAL A 395 11.84 17.66 3.43
C VAL A 395 11.43 19.03 2.92
N LEU A 396 10.21 19.13 2.41
CA LEU A 396 9.59 20.36 1.92
C LEU A 396 8.52 20.83 2.89
N ALA A 397 8.25 22.13 2.93
CA ALA A 397 7.08 22.67 3.61
C ALA A 397 6.40 23.74 2.76
N MET A 398 5.06 23.78 2.78
CA MET A 398 4.34 24.95 2.30
C MET A 398 4.63 26.13 3.23
N HIS A 399 4.54 27.36 2.73
CA HIS A 399 4.95 28.54 3.51
C HIS A 399 4.10 28.78 4.77
N ASP A 400 2.82 28.40 4.74
CA ASP A 400 1.95 28.45 5.92
C ASP A 400 2.07 27.20 6.82
N ALA A 401 2.88 26.20 6.44
CA ALA A 401 3.04 24.97 7.22
C ALA A 401 3.78 25.22 8.53
N TRP A 402 3.43 24.42 9.51
CA TRP A 402 4.04 24.48 10.84
C TRP A 402 4.20 23.09 11.46
N MET A 403 5.12 22.98 12.43
CA MET A 403 5.32 21.72 13.17
C MET A 403 5.54 22.00 14.66
N SER A 404 4.75 21.31 15.50
CA SER A 404 4.81 21.45 16.96
C SER A 404 4.64 20.09 17.66
N PRO A 405 5.29 19.87 18.81
CA PRO A 405 5.12 18.66 19.61
C PRO A 405 3.68 18.44 20.09
N LEU A 406 2.90 19.51 20.28
CA LEU A 406 1.53 19.51 20.79
C LEU A 406 0.67 20.51 20.01
N PRO A 407 -0.67 20.37 20.04
CA PRO A 407 -1.54 21.45 19.57
C PRO A 407 -1.22 22.75 20.29
N PRO A 408 -1.22 23.92 19.60
CA PRO A 408 -0.84 25.22 20.18
C PRO A 408 -1.52 25.53 21.52
N GLU A 409 -2.83 25.32 21.59
CA GLU A 409 -3.62 25.57 22.81
C GLU A 409 -3.24 24.58 23.94
N GLY A 410 -2.91 23.33 23.56
CA GLY A 410 -2.44 22.32 24.52
C GLY A 410 -1.05 22.66 25.07
N ALA A 411 -0.18 23.16 24.22
CA ALA A 411 1.15 23.63 24.64
C ALA A 411 1.05 24.83 25.60
N SER A 412 0.22 25.82 25.28
CA SER A 412 -0.09 26.96 26.14
C SER A 412 -0.66 26.51 27.49
N ALA A 413 -1.61 25.60 27.50
CA ALA A 413 -2.23 25.09 28.72
C ALA A 413 -1.23 24.42 29.66
N ILE A 414 -0.18 23.77 29.13
CA ILE A 414 0.87 23.14 29.94
C ILE A 414 1.77 24.20 30.63
N ILE A 415 2.20 25.22 29.89
CA ILE A 415 3.17 26.21 30.36
C ILE A 415 2.49 27.34 31.12
N TYR A 416 1.43 27.92 30.54
CA TYR A 416 0.77 29.12 31.08
C TYR A 416 -0.51 28.81 31.87
N ARG A 417 -1.03 27.58 31.77
CA ARG A 417 -2.31 27.11 32.35
C ARG A 417 -3.55 27.79 31.78
N ASP A 418 -3.43 28.32 30.58
CA ASP A 418 -4.52 28.87 29.76
C ASP A 418 -4.25 28.56 28.28
N THR A 419 -5.15 28.98 27.40
CA THR A 419 -5.02 28.81 25.95
C THR A 419 -4.74 30.11 25.21
N GLU A 420 -4.68 31.25 25.92
CA GLU A 420 -4.60 32.57 25.32
C GLU A 420 -3.17 32.89 24.84
N HIS A 421 -2.14 32.28 25.45
CA HIS A 421 -0.73 32.45 25.09
C HIS A 421 -0.27 31.55 23.95
N ALA A 422 -1.20 30.82 23.27
CA ALA A 422 -0.83 29.97 22.16
C ALA A 422 -0.10 30.71 21.01
N PRO A 423 -0.52 31.91 20.58
CA PRO A 423 0.19 32.66 19.54
C PRO A 423 1.64 32.97 19.90
N GLU A 424 1.84 33.58 21.09
CA GLU A 424 3.15 33.96 21.60
C GLU A 424 4.08 32.75 21.72
N MET A 425 3.57 31.66 22.26
CA MET A 425 4.33 30.43 22.46
C MET A 425 4.73 29.77 21.11
N MET A 426 3.87 29.77 20.09
CA MET A 426 4.20 29.21 18.79
C MET A 426 5.30 30.02 18.08
N GLU A 427 5.32 31.33 18.24
CA GLU A 427 6.39 32.20 17.75
C GLU A 427 7.70 31.90 18.45
N GLU A 428 7.68 31.88 19.80
CA GLU A 428 8.87 31.61 20.63
C GLU A 428 9.46 30.22 20.34
N GLN A 429 8.63 29.22 20.07
CA GLN A 429 9.08 27.86 19.75
C GLN A 429 9.57 27.70 18.31
N GLY A 430 9.40 28.70 17.46
CA GLY A 430 9.86 28.66 16.08
C GLY A 430 9.22 27.53 15.27
N VAL A 431 7.90 27.36 15.37
CA VAL A 431 7.19 26.25 14.73
C VAL A 431 6.89 26.49 13.24
N GLY A 432 6.98 27.72 12.77
CA GLY A 432 6.68 28.10 11.37
C GLY A 432 7.75 27.65 10.37
N ALA A 433 7.39 27.66 9.09
CA ALA A 433 8.24 27.16 8.00
C ALA A 433 9.63 27.86 7.94
N GLU A 434 9.69 29.18 8.13
CA GLU A 434 10.97 29.91 8.10
C GLU A 434 11.92 29.50 9.23
N ALA A 435 11.38 29.30 10.43
CA ALA A 435 12.17 28.82 11.56
C ALA A 435 12.62 27.36 11.36
N MET A 436 11.77 26.52 10.80
CA MET A 436 12.12 25.14 10.44
C MET A 436 13.23 25.09 9.38
N LEU A 437 13.21 25.98 8.38
CA LEU A 437 14.28 26.08 7.39
C LEU A 437 15.59 26.53 8.04
N LYS A 438 15.55 27.54 8.89
CA LYS A 438 16.73 28.07 9.60
C LYS A 438 17.38 27.01 10.49
N THR A 439 16.60 26.17 11.12
CA THR A 439 17.08 25.08 11.99
C THR A 439 17.45 23.81 11.24
N GLY A 440 17.16 23.72 9.93
CA GLY A 440 17.46 22.55 9.10
C GLY A 440 16.48 21.39 9.27
N VAL A 441 15.31 21.63 9.87
CA VAL A 441 14.22 20.63 9.93
C VAL A 441 13.64 20.36 8.54
N ILE A 442 13.58 21.40 7.69
CA ILE A 442 13.18 21.31 6.29
C ILE A 442 14.29 21.83 5.38
N ASP A 443 14.28 21.38 4.13
CA ASP A 443 15.25 21.78 3.10
C ASP A 443 14.79 22.96 2.25
N GLU A 444 13.46 23.16 2.13
CA GLU A 444 12.89 24.14 1.20
C GLU A 444 11.48 24.59 1.61
N ILE A 445 11.17 25.86 1.37
CA ILE A 445 9.84 26.43 1.56
C ILE A 445 9.21 26.66 0.17
N VAL A 446 8.09 26.02 -0.07
CA VAL A 446 7.29 26.15 -1.29
C VAL A 446 6.29 27.32 -1.11
N ALA A 447 6.27 28.26 -2.04
CA ALA A 447 5.36 29.41 -1.98
C ALA A 447 3.89 28.96 -2.05
N GLU A 448 3.05 29.56 -1.19
CA GLU A 448 1.60 29.36 -1.27
C GLU A 448 1.07 29.91 -2.63
N PRO A 449 0.09 29.24 -3.25
CA PRO A 449 -0.60 29.79 -4.40
C PRO A 449 -1.54 30.93 -3.94
N GLU A 450 -1.80 31.89 -4.84
CA GLU A 450 -2.78 32.97 -4.58
C GLU A 450 -4.20 32.42 -4.42
N ASP A 451 -4.58 31.44 -5.27
CA ASP A 451 -5.82 30.69 -5.15
C ASP A 451 -5.54 29.36 -4.42
N SER A 452 -6.14 29.18 -3.26
CA SER A 452 -5.96 27.97 -2.45
C SER A 452 -6.36 26.68 -3.18
N SER A 453 -7.26 26.74 -4.16
CA SER A 453 -7.65 25.57 -4.98
C SER A 453 -6.48 25.02 -5.80
N GLU A 454 -5.45 25.79 -6.06
CA GLU A 454 -4.22 25.41 -6.73
C GLU A 454 -3.21 24.68 -5.84
N LEU A 455 -3.47 24.60 -4.54
CA LEU A 455 -2.54 24.00 -3.56
C LEU A 455 -2.15 22.55 -3.90
N PRO A 456 -3.05 21.64 -4.27
CA PRO A 456 -2.67 20.28 -4.66
C PRO A 456 -1.72 20.25 -5.86
N ARG A 457 -1.96 21.09 -6.87
CA ARG A 457 -1.10 21.17 -8.06
C ARG A 457 0.29 21.73 -7.69
N ARG A 458 0.34 22.77 -6.85
CA ARG A 458 1.59 23.36 -6.37
C ARG A 458 2.41 22.34 -5.57
N ALA A 459 1.77 21.64 -4.65
CA ALA A 459 2.38 20.58 -3.85
C ALA A 459 2.95 19.45 -4.72
N LEU A 460 2.18 18.97 -5.70
CA LEU A 460 2.64 17.93 -6.63
C LEU A 460 3.82 18.38 -7.48
N SER A 461 3.82 19.62 -7.98
CA SER A 461 4.95 20.17 -8.73
C SER A 461 6.21 20.26 -7.88
N ALA A 462 6.11 20.66 -6.61
CA ALA A 462 7.24 20.70 -5.69
C ALA A 462 7.80 19.29 -5.38
N ILE A 463 6.91 18.33 -5.16
CA ILE A 463 7.30 16.93 -4.96
C ILE A 463 7.99 16.38 -6.21
N GLU A 464 7.46 16.65 -7.40
CA GLU A 464 8.05 16.21 -8.67
C GLU A 464 9.47 16.76 -8.85
N HIS A 465 9.67 18.04 -8.55
CA HIS A 465 11.00 18.66 -8.63
C HIS A 465 11.98 18.06 -7.61
N ALA A 466 11.54 17.84 -6.38
CA ALA A 466 12.36 17.21 -5.34
C ALA A 466 12.76 15.77 -5.72
N LEU A 467 11.86 14.99 -6.30
CA LEU A 467 12.17 13.65 -6.81
C LEU A 467 13.21 13.71 -7.94
N TRP A 468 13.06 14.65 -8.87
CA TRP A 468 14.04 14.85 -9.95
C TRP A 468 15.42 15.23 -9.40
N GLU A 469 15.50 16.13 -8.42
CA GLU A 469 16.78 16.48 -7.77
C GLU A 469 17.46 15.26 -7.12
N LEU A 470 16.68 14.40 -6.47
CA LEU A 470 17.22 13.18 -5.86
C LEU A 470 17.75 12.19 -6.90
N GLU A 471 17.08 12.05 -8.04
CA GLU A 471 17.56 11.24 -9.17
C GLU A 471 18.90 11.76 -9.74
N LYS A 472 19.06 13.08 -9.82
CA LYS A 472 20.32 13.71 -10.28
C LYS A 472 21.45 13.62 -9.25
N ASN A 473 21.09 13.43 -7.96
CA ASN A 473 22.05 13.39 -6.85
C ASN A 473 21.92 12.09 -6.04
N PRO A 474 22.18 10.91 -6.61
CA PRO A 474 21.99 9.64 -5.90
C PRO A 474 22.86 9.49 -4.64
N ALA A 475 23.93 10.28 -4.53
CA ALA A 475 24.76 10.35 -3.32
C ALA A 475 24.03 10.96 -2.11
N ARG A 476 22.87 11.58 -2.30
CA ARG A 476 22.01 12.13 -1.22
C ARG A 476 20.89 11.19 -0.78
N VAL A 477 20.75 10.05 -1.46
CA VAL A 477 19.60 9.16 -1.31
C VAL A 477 19.96 7.94 -0.49
N GLY A 478 19.06 7.56 0.39
CA GLY A 478 19.08 6.29 1.05
C GLY A 478 19.37 6.34 2.55
N ARG A 479 19.39 5.17 3.14
CA ARG A 479 19.45 4.97 4.59
C ARG A 479 20.63 5.66 5.26
N GLU A 480 21.85 5.45 4.77
CA GLU A 480 23.08 5.97 5.39
C GLU A 480 23.11 7.50 5.31
N GLN A 481 22.65 8.07 4.19
CA GLN A 481 22.56 9.51 3.99
C GLN A 481 21.58 10.15 4.95
N ARG A 482 20.43 9.51 5.19
CA ARG A 482 19.45 9.97 6.20
C ARG A 482 20.02 9.88 7.62
N PHE A 483 20.74 8.80 7.94
CA PHE A 483 21.40 8.67 9.24
C PHE A 483 22.42 9.79 9.48
N ASP A 484 23.25 10.08 8.49
CA ASP A 484 24.22 11.16 8.57
C ASP A 484 23.57 12.55 8.63
N HIS A 485 22.45 12.75 7.90
CA HIS A 485 21.68 14.00 7.95
C HIS A 485 21.14 14.24 9.35
N TYR A 486 20.35 13.31 9.91
CA TYR A 486 19.74 13.48 11.22
C TYR A 486 20.74 13.43 12.38
N ARG A 487 21.86 12.74 12.22
CA ARG A 487 22.97 12.82 13.17
C ARG A 487 23.60 14.21 13.19
N ARG A 488 23.88 14.81 12.03
CA ARG A 488 24.41 16.17 11.94
C ARG A 488 23.44 17.20 12.49
N PHE A 489 22.15 17.08 12.16
CA PHE A 489 21.10 17.92 12.71
C PHE A 489 21.11 17.95 14.26
N ALA A 490 21.33 16.80 14.90
CA ALA A 490 21.37 16.68 16.36
C ALA A 490 22.69 17.18 16.98
N LEU A 491 23.78 17.16 16.24
CA LEU A 491 25.14 17.43 16.71
C LEU A 491 25.75 18.70 16.08
N SER A 492 24.97 19.46 15.31
CA SER A 492 25.41 20.75 14.78
C SER A 492 25.68 21.71 15.94
N GLU A 493 26.99 21.96 16.16
CA GLU A 493 27.49 23.03 17.04
C GLU A 493 27.34 24.39 16.38
#